data_77ce75cd361aa4213e4b988ef72437da
#
_entry.id   77ce75cd361aa4213e4b988ef72437da
#
_cell.length_a   1.000
_cell.length_b   1.000
_cell.length_c   1.000
_cell.angle_alpha   90.00
_cell.angle_beta   90.00
_cell.angle_gamma   90.00
#
_symmetry.space_group_name_H-M   'P 1'
#
loop_
_entity.id
_entity.type
_entity.pdbx_description
1 polymer ?
#
loop_
_entity_poly.entity_id
_entity_poly.type
_entity_poly.pdbx_seq_one_letter_code
_entity_poly.pdbx_strand_id
1 'polypeptide(L)'
;MIKEAIVKIVSKQDLTYDEAYAVMNEIMSSETTPTQNAAFLAALSTKSAKAETTDEIAGCAAAMRDHATKVDAGMELFEIVGTGGDNARSFNISTTSALVAAAGGMKVAKHGNRAASSQCGTADCLEALGVNIQQSPARCVELLNEVGICFFFAQKYHASMKYVGPIRRELGFRTVFNILGPLTNPGSPAMQLLGVYDEYLVEPLAQVLISLGVRRGMVVYGKDKLDEISLSAPTRVCEIKDGWYKCYTITPEQFGLTRCEKADLVGGAPAENAAITRAILAGEKGPKRDAVLLNAGASLYIGGKAETVAEGIALAAQLINSGKAAAVLEKFIEVSNRPEENA
;
A
#
# COMPACT_ATOMS: atom_id res chain seq x y z
N MET A 1 -19.60 -22.44 -7.61
CA MET A 1 -18.58 -21.72 -8.42
C MET A 1 -17.16 -22.17 -8.10
N ILE A 2 -16.71 -22.24 -6.80
CA ILE A 2 -15.30 -22.55 -6.48
C ILE A 2 -14.80 -23.89 -7.01
N LYS A 3 -15.63 -24.94 -7.04
CA LYS A 3 -15.25 -26.25 -7.57
C LYS A 3 -14.95 -26.23 -9.07
N GLU A 4 -15.80 -25.58 -9.82
CA GLU A 4 -15.67 -25.41 -11.28
C GLU A 4 -14.42 -24.56 -11.59
N ALA A 5 -14.20 -23.50 -10.84
CA ALA A 5 -13.02 -22.65 -10.97
C ALA A 5 -11.72 -23.41 -10.69
N ILE A 6 -11.67 -24.24 -9.65
CA ILE A 6 -10.51 -25.09 -9.35
C ILE A 6 -10.21 -26.03 -10.52
N VAL A 7 -11.22 -26.71 -11.08
CA VAL A 7 -11.06 -27.61 -12.23
C VAL A 7 -10.50 -26.85 -13.44
N LYS A 8 -11.04 -25.65 -13.70
CA LYS A 8 -10.59 -24.78 -14.79
C LYS A 8 -9.12 -24.38 -14.64
N ILE A 9 -8.73 -23.92 -13.44
CA ILE A 9 -7.36 -23.50 -13.16
C ILE A 9 -6.37 -24.68 -13.23
N VAL A 10 -6.74 -25.84 -12.69
CA VAL A 10 -5.92 -27.07 -12.76
C VAL A 10 -5.68 -27.49 -14.20
N SER A 11 -6.67 -27.24 -15.09
CA SER A 11 -6.54 -27.43 -16.54
C SER A 11 -5.76 -26.31 -17.25
N LYS A 12 -5.11 -25.41 -16.50
CA LYS A 12 -4.28 -24.27 -16.99
C LYS A 12 -5.08 -23.23 -17.78
N GLN A 13 -6.37 -23.11 -17.49
CA GLN A 13 -7.22 -22.07 -18.06
C GLN A 13 -7.35 -20.90 -17.08
N ASP A 14 -7.46 -19.69 -17.63
CA ASP A 14 -7.64 -18.47 -16.87
C ASP A 14 -9.11 -18.30 -16.46
N LEU A 15 -9.34 -17.73 -15.28
CA LEU A 15 -10.65 -17.26 -14.89
C LEU A 15 -10.93 -15.89 -15.53
N THR A 16 -12.19 -15.66 -15.86
CA THR A 16 -12.65 -14.30 -16.16
C THR A 16 -12.75 -13.49 -14.89
N TYR A 17 -12.90 -12.17 -15.03
CA TYR A 17 -13.16 -11.27 -13.90
C TYR A 17 -14.37 -11.74 -13.06
N ASP A 18 -15.50 -12.07 -13.73
CA ASP A 18 -16.73 -12.47 -13.04
C ASP A 18 -16.56 -13.81 -12.29
N GLU A 19 -15.85 -14.78 -12.88
CA GLU A 19 -15.55 -16.05 -12.22
C GLU A 19 -14.66 -15.85 -10.98
N ALA A 20 -13.61 -15.04 -11.10
CA ALA A 20 -12.71 -14.74 -9.99
C ALA A 20 -13.43 -13.96 -8.87
N TYR A 21 -14.27 -12.98 -9.24
CA TYR A 21 -15.13 -12.25 -8.31
C TYR A 21 -16.06 -13.20 -7.57
N ALA A 22 -16.80 -14.07 -8.29
CA ALA A 22 -17.75 -15.00 -7.68
C ALA A 22 -17.08 -15.96 -6.70
N VAL A 23 -15.92 -16.54 -7.05
CA VAL A 23 -15.17 -17.43 -6.16
C VAL A 23 -14.70 -16.69 -4.90
N MET A 24 -14.13 -15.50 -5.06
CA MET A 24 -13.66 -14.72 -3.91
C MET A 24 -14.84 -14.29 -3.04
N ASN A 25 -16.00 -13.95 -3.63
CA ASN A 25 -17.22 -13.65 -2.89
C ASN A 25 -17.69 -14.85 -2.05
N GLU A 26 -17.73 -16.08 -2.62
CA GLU A 26 -18.05 -17.30 -1.86
C GLU A 26 -17.09 -17.51 -0.67
N ILE A 27 -15.78 -17.28 -0.90
CA ILE A 27 -14.75 -17.40 0.16
C ILE A 27 -15.00 -16.36 1.27
N MET A 28 -15.22 -15.11 0.91
CA MET A 28 -15.42 -14.01 1.88
C MET A 28 -16.77 -14.12 2.60
N SER A 29 -17.77 -14.77 2.01
CA SER A 29 -19.07 -15.11 2.63
C SER A 29 -19.05 -16.37 3.50
N SER A 30 -17.90 -17.09 3.59
CA SER A 30 -17.82 -18.40 4.30
C SER A 30 -18.69 -19.49 3.71
N GLU A 31 -18.95 -19.45 2.41
CA GLU A 31 -19.75 -20.46 1.69
C GLU A 31 -18.89 -21.62 1.18
N THR A 32 -17.59 -21.58 1.41
CA THR A 32 -16.60 -22.55 0.96
C THR A 32 -15.89 -23.24 2.13
N THR A 33 -15.33 -24.42 1.89
CA THR A 33 -14.58 -25.15 2.91
C THR A 33 -13.10 -24.74 2.93
N PRO A 34 -12.38 -24.89 4.07
CA PRO A 34 -10.93 -24.63 4.12
C PRO A 34 -10.14 -25.41 3.05
N THR A 35 -10.52 -26.65 2.76
CA THR A 35 -9.89 -27.48 1.71
C THR A 35 -10.09 -26.89 0.32
N GLN A 36 -11.29 -26.39 0.01
CA GLN A 36 -11.56 -25.71 -1.27
C GLN A 36 -10.76 -24.40 -1.39
N ASN A 37 -10.69 -23.61 -0.32
CA ASN A 37 -9.92 -22.38 -0.29
C ASN A 37 -8.42 -22.66 -0.51
N ALA A 38 -7.86 -23.65 0.18
CA ALA A 38 -6.47 -24.05 -0.01
C ALA A 38 -6.18 -24.53 -1.43
N ALA A 39 -7.06 -25.37 -1.99
CA ALA A 39 -6.94 -25.86 -3.36
C ALA A 39 -7.01 -24.72 -4.39
N PHE A 40 -7.96 -23.80 -4.25
CA PHE A 40 -8.08 -22.63 -5.10
C PHE A 40 -6.81 -21.77 -5.08
N LEU A 41 -6.33 -21.41 -3.88
CA LEU A 41 -5.15 -20.56 -3.73
C LEU A 41 -3.90 -21.22 -4.30
N ALA A 42 -3.69 -22.52 -4.02
CA ALA A 42 -2.54 -23.26 -4.53
C ALA A 42 -2.59 -23.41 -6.07
N ALA A 43 -3.76 -23.76 -6.62
CA ALA A 43 -3.92 -23.89 -8.06
C ALA A 43 -3.69 -22.57 -8.79
N LEU A 44 -4.25 -21.48 -8.28
CA LEU A 44 -4.11 -20.14 -8.86
C LEU A 44 -2.65 -19.68 -8.84
N SER A 45 -1.95 -19.86 -7.72
CA SER A 45 -0.53 -19.47 -7.57
C SER A 45 0.43 -20.30 -8.42
N THR A 46 0.03 -21.48 -8.91
CA THR A 46 0.88 -22.41 -9.69
C THR A 46 0.40 -22.61 -11.12
N LYS A 47 -0.60 -21.88 -11.55
CA LYS A 47 -1.23 -22.01 -12.87
C LYS A 47 -0.24 -21.75 -14.00
N SER A 48 0.57 -20.70 -13.87
CA SER A 48 1.57 -20.27 -14.84
C SER A 48 2.79 -19.67 -14.18
N ALA A 49 3.81 -19.28 -14.96
CA ALA A 49 5.01 -18.60 -14.44
C ALA A 49 4.72 -17.23 -13.82
N LYS A 50 3.64 -16.56 -14.23
CA LYS A 50 3.18 -15.27 -13.73
C LYS A 50 1.94 -15.39 -12.82
N ALA A 51 1.60 -16.60 -12.43
CA ALA A 51 0.45 -16.96 -11.59
C ALA A 51 -0.88 -16.34 -12.07
N GLU A 52 -1.35 -15.26 -11.49
CA GLU A 52 -2.65 -14.66 -11.72
C GLU A 52 -2.65 -13.71 -12.93
N THR A 53 -3.77 -13.65 -13.64
CA THR A 53 -4.03 -12.65 -14.69
C THR A 53 -4.59 -11.37 -14.11
N THR A 54 -4.59 -10.30 -14.91
CA THR A 54 -5.18 -9.00 -14.53
C THR A 54 -6.65 -9.13 -14.12
N ASP A 55 -7.44 -9.92 -14.89
CA ASP A 55 -8.87 -10.14 -14.60
C ASP A 55 -9.08 -10.92 -13.30
N GLU A 56 -8.27 -11.95 -13.05
CA GLU A 56 -8.31 -12.72 -11.80
C GLU A 56 -7.99 -11.86 -10.58
N ILE A 57 -6.96 -11.02 -10.68
CA ILE A 57 -6.59 -10.10 -9.60
C ILE A 57 -7.69 -9.07 -9.38
N ALA A 58 -8.21 -8.46 -10.45
CA ALA A 58 -9.24 -7.42 -10.38
C ALA A 58 -10.55 -7.97 -9.80
N GLY A 59 -11.00 -9.15 -10.24
CA GLY A 59 -12.20 -9.79 -9.71
C GLY A 59 -12.07 -10.14 -8.23
N CYS A 60 -10.94 -10.73 -7.82
CA CYS A 60 -10.66 -11.01 -6.41
C CYS A 60 -10.63 -9.72 -5.56
N ALA A 61 -9.99 -8.65 -6.04
CA ALA A 61 -9.90 -7.39 -5.33
C ALA A 61 -11.27 -6.71 -5.18
N ALA A 62 -12.09 -6.73 -6.22
CA ALA A 62 -13.44 -6.17 -6.20
C ALA A 62 -14.33 -6.88 -5.18
N ALA A 63 -14.36 -8.21 -5.17
CA ALA A 63 -15.10 -8.98 -4.17
C ALA A 63 -14.65 -8.67 -2.74
N MET A 64 -13.33 -8.57 -2.50
CA MET A 64 -12.83 -8.19 -1.17
C MET A 64 -13.24 -6.77 -0.76
N ARG A 65 -13.26 -5.81 -1.69
CA ARG A 65 -13.76 -4.45 -1.43
C ARG A 65 -15.22 -4.44 -1.03
N ASP A 66 -16.04 -5.30 -1.64
CA ASP A 66 -17.46 -5.40 -1.29
C ASP A 66 -17.71 -5.99 0.09
N HIS A 67 -16.81 -6.84 0.57
CA HIS A 67 -16.83 -7.38 1.93
C HIS A 67 -16.10 -6.54 2.99
N ALA A 68 -15.44 -5.46 2.58
CA ALA A 68 -14.78 -4.54 3.51
C ALA A 68 -15.78 -3.60 4.20
N THR A 69 -15.44 -3.14 5.40
CA THR A 69 -16.12 -2.00 6.01
C THR A 69 -15.77 -0.75 5.23
N LYS A 70 -16.65 -0.31 4.34
CA LYS A 70 -16.43 0.85 3.45
C LYS A 70 -16.43 2.15 4.23
N VAL A 71 -15.59 3.10 3.83
CA VAL A 71 -15.52 4.45 4.36
C VAL A 71 -15.67 5.44 3.24
N ASP A 72 -16.83 6.11 3.18
CA ASP A 72 -17.04 7.24 2.28
C ASP A 72 -16.59 8.51 3.00
N ALA A 73 -15.50 9.09 2.56
CA ALA A 73 -14.96 10.32 3.12
C ALA A 73 -15.52 11.58 2.45
N GLY A 74 -16.29 11.46 1.36
CA GLY A 74 -16.80 12.60 0.58
C GLY A 74 -15.70 13.43 -0.10
N MET A 75 -14.50 12.88 -0.24
CA MET A 75 -13.34 13.58 -0.82
C MET A 75 -12.43 12.60 -1.58
N GLU A 76 -11.60 13.14 -2.47
CA GLU A 76 -10.60 12.34 -3.17
C GLU A 76 -9.46 11.93 -2.25
N LEU A 77 -9.21 10.63 -2.18
CA LEU A 77 -8.20 10.04 -1.32
C LEU A 77 -6.96 9.63 -2.11
N PHE A 78 -5.83 9.68 -1.43
CA PHE A 78 -4.55 9.16 -1.90
C PHE A 78 -4.07 8.05 -0.97
N GLU A 79 -3.46 7.02 -1.54
CA GLU A 79 -2.76 5.98 -0.79
C GLU A 79 -1.32 5.83 -1.25
N ILE A 80 -0.42 5.59 -0.29
CA ILE A 80 0.94 5.12 -0.54
C ILE A 80 1.15 3.82 0.25
N VAL A 81 1.47 2.73 -0.47
CA VAL A 81 1.52 1.39 0.10
C VAL A 81 2.43 0.49 -0.73
N GLY A 82 3.08 -0.47 -0.09
CA GLY A 82 3.77 -1.59 -0.75
C GLY A 82 3.03 -2.90 -0.56
N THR A 83 3.27 -3.86 -1.44
CA THR A 83 2.78 -5.24 -1.29
C THR A 83 3.40 -5.93 -0.08
N GLY A 84 4.57 -5.48 0.34
CA GLY A 84 5.42 -6.20 1.27
C GLY A 84 6.03 -7.47 0.63
N GLY A 85 6.73 -8.25 1.44
CA GLY A 85 7.30 -9.52 0.99
C GLY A 85 8.54 -9.41 0.09
N ASP A 86 9.12 -8.23 -0.02
CA ASP A 86 10.35 -7.92 -0.76
C ASP A 86 11.63 -8.37 -0.06
N ASN A 87 11.53 -8.73 1.24
CA ASN A 87 12.65 -9.10 2.12
C ASN A 87 13.73 -8.00 2.26
N ALA A 88 13.43 -6.75 1.93
CA ALA A 88 14.38 -5.66 1.99
C ALA A 88 14.70 -5.22 3.42
N ARG A 89 13.80 -5.49 4.38
CA ARG A 89 13.88 -5.03 5.78
C ARG A 89 14.06 -3.52 5.89
N SER A 90 13.54 -2.76 4.91
CA SER A 90 13.59 -1.31 4.94
C SER A 90 12.84 -0.75 6.16
N PHE A 91 13.25 0.44 6.61
CA PHE A 91 12.41 1.19 7.53
C PHE A 91 11.07 1.56 6.86
N ASN A 92 10.10 2.07 7.62
CA ASN A 92 8.76 2.35 7.09
C ASN A 92 8.75 3.58 6.17
N ILE A 93 9.35 3.45 4.96
CA ILE A 93 9.49 4.51 3.95
C ILE A 93 8.12 5.08 3.59
N SER A 94 7.18 4.23 3.17
CA SER A 94 5.84 4.67 2.76
C SER A 94 5.05 5.32 3.90
N THR A 95 5.23 4.86 5.15
CA THR A 95 4.56 5.46 6.32
C THR A 95 5.09 6.87 6.60
N THR A 96 6.41 7.06 6.56
CA THR A 96 7.03 8.36 6.74
C THR A 96 6.67 9.31 5.59
N SER A 97 6.68 8.81 4.35
CA SER A 97 6.29 9.58 3.15
C SER A 97 4.81 9.99 3.18
N ALA A 98 3.93 9.17 3.75
CA ALA A 98 2.51 9.48 3.94
C ALA A 98 2.30 10.74 4.81
N LEU A 99 3.06 10.89 5.88
CA LEU A 99 3.02 12.07 6.75
C LEU A 99 3.47 13.34 6.02
N VAL A 100 4.51 13.23 5.18
CA VAL A 100 4.98 14.35 4.35
C VAL A 100 3.94 14.70 3.27
N ALA A 101 3.32 13.71 2.62
CA ALA A 101 2.27 13.92 1.64
C ALA A 101 1.05 14.62 2.26
N ALA A 102 0.64 14.21 3.47
CA ALA A 102 -0.44 14.86 4.22
C ALA A 102 -0.10 16.32 4.56
N ALA A 103 1.16 16.59 4.95
CA ALA A 103 1.64 17.96 5.20
C ALA A 103 1.60 18.83 3.93
N GLY A 104 1.70 18.23 2.75
CA GLY A 104 1.50 18.86 1.44
C GLY A 104 0.04 19.07 1.05
N GLY A 105 -0.90 18.79 1.94
CA GLY A 105 -2.35 19.01 1.72
C GLY A 105 -3.03 17.89 0.93
N MET A 106 -2.46 16.68 0.92
CA MET A 106 -3.13 15.51 0.40
C MET A 106 -4.04 14.88 1.48
N LYS A 107 -5.09 14.18 1.05
CA LYS A 107 -5.95 13.39 1.93
C LYS A 107 -5.51 11.93 1.87
N VAL A 108 -4.64 11.56 2.79
CA VAL A 108 -3.95 10.27 2.80
C VAL A 108 -4.77 9.24 3.58
N ALA A 109 -5.32 8.26 2.88
CA ALA A 109 -6.04 7.13 3.46
C ALA A 109 -5.13 5.89 3.48
N LYS A 110 -4.26 5.81 4.48
CA LYS A 110 -3.28 4.72 4.53
C LYS A 110 -3.93 3.43 5.01
N HIS A 111 -3.86 2.39 4.18
CA HIS A 111 -4.27 1.04 4.54
C HIS A 111 -3.04 0.20 4.90
N GLY A 112 -3.14 -0.63 5.90
CA GLY A 112 -2.02 -1.47 6.31
C GLY A 112 -2.30 -2.43 7.45
N ASN A 113 -1.30 -3.25 7.75
CA ASN A 113 -1.38 -4.29 8.77
C ASN A 113 -0.11 -4.30 9.63
N ARG A 114 -0.09 -5.21 10.61
CA ARG A 114 1.12 -5.58 11.34
C ARG A 114 2.10 -6.32 10.43
N ALA A 115 3.34 -6.40 10.85
CA ALA A 115 4.36 -7.14 10.14
C ALA A 115 3.94 -8.60 9.93
N ALA A 116 4.14 -9.11 8.69
CA ALA A 116 3.98 -10.53 8.38
C ALA A 116 5.35 -11.23 8.29
N SER A 117 6.32 -10.62 7.63
CA SER A 117 7.68 -11.14 7.42
C SER A 117 8.78 -10.14 7.79
N SER A 118 8.46 -8.85 7.87
CA SER A 118 9.37 -7.80 8.35
C SER A 118 9.38 -7.71 9.88
N GLN A 119 10.31 -6.92 10.44
CA GLN A 119 10.36 -6.66 11.88
C GLN A 119 9.35 -5.61 12.36
N CYS A 120 8.83 -4.79 11.44
CA CYS A 120 7.93 -3.69 11.75
C CYS A 120 7.01 -3.42 10.56
N GLY A 121 5.72 -3.69 10.69
CA GLY A 121 4.69 -3.30 9.74
C GLY A 121 4.23 -1.86 9.95
N THR A 122 3.36 -1.37 9.06
CA THR A 122 2.78 -0.02 9.18
C THR A 122 2.09 0.20 10.52
N ALA A 123 1.25 -0.77 10.95
CA ALA A 123 0.53 -0.68 12.22
C ALA A 123 1.49 -0.61 13.42
N ASP A 124 2.53 -1.44 13.40
CA ASP A 124 3.51 -1.50 14.49
C ASP A 124 4.29 -0.17 14.61
N CYS A 125 4.67 0.43 13.48
CA CYS A 125 5.35 1.73 13.43
C CYS A 125 4.43 2.85 13.94
N LEU A 126 3.18 2.91 13.50
CA LEU A 126 2.22 3.93 13.92
C LEU A 126 1.91 3.84 15.42
N GLU A 127 1.73 2.65 15.97
CA GLU A 127 1.59 2.45 17.42
C GLU A 127 2.83 2.93 18.19
N ALA A 128 4.03 2.59 17.71
CA ALA A 128 5.28 3.05 18.32
C ALA A 128 5.48 4.57 18.24
N LEU A 129 4.89 5.23 17.23
CA LEU A 129 4.81 6.68 17.12
C LEU A 129 3.80 7.29 18.09
N GLY A 130 2.88 6.50 18.68
CA GLY A 130 1.84 6.96 19.58
C GLY A 130 0.46 7.15 18.93
N VAL A 131 0.29 6.76 17.67
CA VAL A 131 -0.99 6.84 16.96
C VAL A 131 -1.91 5.69 17.40
N ASN A 132 -3.15 5.99 17.75
CA ASN A 132 -4.18 4.97 17.95
C ASN A 132 -4.59 4.38 16.60
N ILE A 133 -4.24 3.10 16.38
CA ILE A 133 -4.54 2.39 15.12
C ILE A 133 -5.96 1.79 15.07
N GLN A 134 -6.68 1.79 16.18
CA GLN A 134 -8.04 1.22 16.28
C GLN A 134 -9.13 2.22 15.86
N GLN A 135 -8.85 3.01 14.82
CA GLN A 135 -9.74 4.06 14.35
C GLN A 135 -11.06 3.48 13.80
N SER A 136 -12.19 4.07 14.20
CA SER A 136 -13.49 3.80 13.60
C SER A 136 -13.63 4.48 12.23
N PRO A 137 -14.59 4.10 11.38
CA PRO A 137 -14.89 4.82 10.15
C PRO A 137 -15.10 6.33 10.37
N ALA A 138 -15.86 6.70 11.41
CA ALA A 138 -16.11 8.10 11.77
C ALA A 138 -14.81 8.82 12.16
N ARG A 139 -13.98 8.19 12.99
CA ARG A 139 -12.66 8.74 13.36
C ARG A 139 -11.75 8.91 12.15
N CYS A 140 -11.77 7.99 11.20
CA CYS A 140 -10.99 8.11 9.97
C CYS A 140 -11.43 9.32 9.14
N VAL A 141 -12.74 9.58 9.04
CA VAL A 141 -13.25 10.77 8.33
C VAL A 141 -12.86 12.07 9.07
N GLU A 142 -12.94 12.10 10.40
CA GLU A 142 -12.48 13.23 11.21
C GLU A 142 -10.98 13.51 10.98
N LEU A 143 -10.15 12.47 11.04
CA LEU A 143 -8.72 12.56 10.80
C LEU A 143 -8.38 13.07 9.39
N LEU A 144 -9.08 12.60 8.37
CA LEU A 144 -8.91 13.09 7.01
C LEU A 144 -9.27 14.57 6.90
N ASN A 145 -10.31 15.04 7.60
CA ASN A 145 -10.71 16.45 7.58
C ASN A 145 -9.72 17.33 8.34
N GLU A 146 -9.38 16.98 9.61
CA GLU A 146 -8.58 17.83 10.49
C GLU A 146 -7.06 17.72 10.27
N VAL A 147 -6.58 16.53 9.95
CA VAL A 147 -5.13 16.23 9.88
C VAL A 147 -4.66 15.99 8.46
N GLY A 148 -5.52 15.43 7.62
CA GLY A 148 -5.19 15.04 6.26
C GLY A 148 -4.69 13.59 6.12
N ILE A 149 -4.64 12.81 7.22
CA ILE A 149 -4.23 11.41 7.19
C ILE A 149 -5.06 10.58 8.16
N CYS A 150 -5.46 9.38 7.74
CA CYS A 150 -6.04 8.34 8.60
C CYS A 150 -5.34 6.99 8.37
N PHE A 151 -5.64 6.02 9.22
CA PHE A 151 -5.13 4.66 9.09
C PHE A 151 -6.27 3.63 9.13
N PHE A 152 -6.44 2.91 8.04
CA PHE A 152 -7.33 1.76 7.96
C PHE A 152 -6.57 0.50 8.37
N PHE A 153 -6.76 0.09 9.62
CA PHE A 153 -6.14 -1.13 10.14
C PHE A 153 -6.83 -2.37 9.52
N ALA A 154 -6.13 -3.10 8.68
CA ALA A 154 -6.70 -4.18 7.87
C ALA A 154 -7.52 -5.19 8.68
N GLN A 155 -7.08 -5.56 9.89
CA GLN A 155 -7.81 -6.52 10.75
C GLN A 155 -9.19 -6.00 11.19
N LYS A 156 -9.35 -4.68 11.31
CA LYS A 156 -10.62 -4.06 11.70
C LYS A 156 -11.58 -3.92 10.51
N TYR A 157 -11.04 -3.64 9.32
CA TYR A 157 -11.84 -3.32 8.14
C TYR A 157 -12.14 -4.53 7.23
N HIS A 158 -11.40 -5.63 7.37
CA HIS A 158 -11.56 -6.85 6.57
C HIS A 158 -11.85 -8.06 7.46
N ALA A 159 -13.00 -8.08 8.12
CA ALA A 159 -13.40 -9.15 9.02
C ALA A 159 -13.43 -10.54 8.34
N SER A 160 -13.74 -10.61 7.05
CA SER A 160 -13.77 -11.84 6.25
C SER A 160 -12.41 -12.51 6.09
N MET A 161 -11.31 -11.80 6.34
CA MET A 161 -9.96 -12.38 6.31
C MET A 161 -9.75 -13.52 7.33
N LYS A 162 -10.59 -13.63 8.35
CA LYS A 162 -10.60 -14.75 9.30
C LYS A 162 -10.81 -16.11 8.61
N TYR A 163 -11.47 -16.15 7.46
CA TYR A 163 -11.74 -17.39 6.73
C TYR A 163 -10.54 -17.90 5.91
N VAL A 164 -9.57 -17.05 5.61
CA VAL A 164 -8.39 -17.39 4.82
C VAL A 164 -7.07 -17.20 5.56
N GLY A 165 -7.04 -16.41 6.61
CA GLY A 165 -5.83 -16.13 7.38
C GLY A 165 -5.11 -17.38 7.91
N PRO A 166 -5.80 -18.34 8.56
CA PRO A 166 -5.21 -19.62 8.98
C PRO A 166 -4.64 -20.40 7.79
N ILE A 167 -5.42 -20.54 6.71
CA ILE A 167 -5.02 -21.29 5.51
C ILE A 167 -3.74 -20.72 4.91
N ARG A 168 -3.65 -19.40 4.76
CA ARG A 168 -2.44 -18.73 4.25
C ARG A 168 -1.19 -19.02 5.07
N ARG A 169 -1.34 -19.08 6.41
CA ARG A 169 -0.21 -19.42 7.30
C ARG A 169 0.22 -20.87 7.13
N GLU A 170 -0.72 -21.79 6.96
CA GLU A 170 -0.44 -23.22 6.75
C GLU A 170 0.20 -23.47 5.39
N LEU A 171 -0.25 -22.77 4.33
CA LEU A 171 0.31 -22.90 2.99
C LEU A 171 1.76 -22.41 2.92
N GLY A 172 2.12 -21.35 3.64
CA GLY A 172 3.51 -20.88 3.79
C GLY A 172 4.18 -20.34 2.52
N PHE A 173 3.44 -20.23 1.40
CA PHE A 173 3.92 -19.63 0.15
C PHE A 173 3.06 -18.44 -0.28
N ARG A 174 3.53 -17.68 -1.27
CA ARG A 174 2.79 -16.53 -1.80
C ARG A 174 1.55 -16.97 -2.57
N THR A 175 0.44 -16.28 -2.32
CA THR A 175 -0.84 -16.44 -3.01
C THR A 175 -1.32 -15.08 -3.52
N VAL A 176 -2.42 -15.05 -4.25
CA VAL A 176 -3.06 -13.79 -4.69
C VAL A 176 -3.25 -12.79 -3.55
N PHE A 177 -3.44 -13.24 -2.32
CA PHE A 177 -3.55 -12.36 -1.13
C PHE A 177 -2.30 -11.54 -0.82
N ASN A 178 -1.14 -11.87 -1.39
CA ASN A 178 0.06 -11.07 -1.21
C ASN A 178 0.04 -9.77 -2.05
N ILE A 179 -0.83 -9.70 -3.05
CA ILE A 179 -1.01 -8.52 -3.91
C ILE A 179 -2.37 -7.85 -3.71
N LEU A 180 -3.35 -8.51 -3.09
CA LEU A 180 -4.69 -7.95 -2.90
C LEU A 180 -4.75 -6.86 -1.83
N GLY A 181 -3.89 -6.91 -0.80
CA GLY A 181 -3.90 -5.93 0.29
C GLY A 181 -3.93 -4.47 -0.19
N PRO A 182 -2.98 -4.04 -1.02
CA PRO A 182 -2.94 -2.69 -1.57
C PRO A 182 -4.11 -2.33 -2.50
N LEU A 183 -4.84 -3.31 -2.99
CA LEU A 183 -5.96 -3.13 -3.93
C LEU A 183 -7.32 -3.01 -3.23
N THR A 184 -7.35 -3.22 -1.90
CA THR A 184 -8.60 -3.37 -1.13
C THR A 184 -8.78 -2.31 -0.05
N ASN A 185 -8.21 -1.12 -0.26
CA ASN A 185 -8.35 0.00 0.66
C ASN A 185 -9.84 0.36 0.87
N PRO A 186 -10.32 0.41 2.13
CA PRO A 186 -11.72 0.71 2.47
C PRO A 186 -12.24 2.05 1.96
N GLY A 187 -11.36 3.04 1.75
CA GLY A 187 -11.70 4.37 1.25
C GLY A 187 -11.69 4.49 -0.27
N SER A 188 -11.35 3.43 -1.00
CA SER A 188 -11.30 3.42 -2.49
C SER A 188 -10.57 4.63 -3.07
N PRO A 189 -9.26 4.82 -2.81
CA PRO A 189 -8.51 6.00 -3.21
C PRO A 189 -8.50 6.16 -4.73
N ALA A 190 -8.72 7.41 -5.20
CA ALA A 190 -8.63 7.77 -6.60
C ALA A 190 -7.18 7.99 -7.07
N MET A 191 -6.25 8.10 -6.13
CA MET A 191 -4.82 8.30 -6.39
C MET A 191 -3.99 7.32 -5.57
N GLN A 192 -2.96 6.70 -6.18
CA GLN A 192 -2.17 5.69 -5.47
C GLN A 192 -0.71 5.62 -5.93
N LEU A 193 0.21 5.51 -4.96
CA LEU A 193 1.58 5.05 -5.18
C LEU A 193 1.69 3.63 -4.61
N LEU A 194 1.85 2.64 -5.49
CA LEU A 194 1.91 1.22 -5.14
C LEU A 194 3.29 0.65 -5.44
N GLY A 195 4.00 0.22 -4.41
CA GLY A 195 5.22 -0.58 -4.55
C GLY A 195 4.94 -2.08 -4.66
N VAL A 196 5.68 -2.79 -5.50
CA VAL A 196 5.52 -4.23 -5.70
C VAL A 196 6.82 -4.99 -5.45
N TYR A 197 6.72 -6.22 -4.95
CA TYR A 197 7.87 -7.06 -4.61
C TYR A 197 8.56 -7.69 -5.81
N ASP A 198 7.98 -7.60 -7.02
CA ASP A 198 8.54 -8.18 -8.23
C ASP A 198 8.19 -7.33 -9.46
N GLU A 199 9.15 -7.21 -10.39
CA GLU A 199 9.03 -6.34 -11.57
C GLU A 199 7.87 -6.75 -12.49
N TYR A 200 7.56 -8.04 -12.60
CA TYR A 200 6.48 -8.51 -13.48
C TYR A 200 5.08 -8.02 -13.05
N LEU A 201 4.92 -7.58 -11.79
CA LEU A 201 3.66 -7.07 -11.26
C LEU A 201 3.41 -5.59 -11.63
N VAL A 202 4.43 -4.85 -12.06
CA VAL A 202 4.33 -3.39 -12.26
C VAL A 202 3.23 -3.03 -13.27
N GLU A 203 3.26 -3.61 -14.43
CA GLU A 203 2.27 -3.32 -15.49
C GLU A 203 0.90 -3.96 -15.22
N PRO A 204 0.78 -5.24 -14.86
CA PRO A 204 -0.51 -5.83 -14.51
C PRO A 204 -1.25 -5.10 -13.39
N LEU A 205 -0.56 -4.71 -12.32
CA LEU A 205 -1.22 -3.99 -11.23
C LEU A 205 -1.59 -2.55 -11.59
N ALA A 206 -0.90 -1.91 -12.54
CA ALA A 206 -1.33 -0.63 -13.07
C ALA A 206 -2.69 -0.76 -13.80
N GLN A 207 -2.86 -1.82 -14.60
CA GLN A 207 -4.13 -2.12 -15.28
C GLN A 207 -5.26 -2.43 -14.27
N VAL A 208 -4.95 -3.23 -13.24
CA VAL A 208 -5.89 -3.52 -12.15
C VAL A 208 -6.30 -2.24 -11.42
N LEU A 209 -5.36 -1.37 -11.06
CA LEU A 209 -5.67 -0.11 -10.38
C LEU A 209 -6.60 0.79 -11.24
N ILE A 210 -6.38 0.85 -12.54
CA ILE A 210 -7.26 1.58 -13.48
C ILE A 210 -8.66 0.98 -13.44
N SER A 211 -8.81 -0.34 -13.54
CA SER A 211 -10.11 -1.02 -13.50
C SER A 211 -10.84 -0.85 -12.16
N LEU A 212 -10.08 -0.65 -11.07
CA LEU A 212 -10.60 -0.38 -9.73
C LEU A 212 -10.86 1.11 -9.44
N GLY A 213 -10.71 2.00 -10.45
CA GLY A 213 -11.07 3.40 -10.38
C GLY A 213 -9.94 4.36 -9.98
N VAL A 214 -8.69 3.92 -9.92
CA VAL A 214 -7.54 4.82 -9.73
C VAL A 214 -7.33 5.65 -10.99
N ARG A 215 -7.38 6.97 -10.85
CA ARG A 215 -7.23 7.91 -11.96
C ARG A 215 -5.82 8.42 -12.13
N ARG A 216 -5.08 8.57 -11.04
CA ARG A 216 -3.67 8.98 -11.05
C ARG A 216 -2.86 8.10 -10.11
N GLY A 217 -1.71 7.64 -10.55
CA GLY A 217 -0.88 6.80 -9.70
C GLY A 217 0.41 6.37 -10.34
N MET A 218 1.19 5.64 -9.56
CA MET A 218 2.37 4.92 -10.03
C MET A 218 2.40 3.54 -9.39
N VAL A 219 2.67 2.52 -10.19
CA VAL A 219 3.11 1.21 -9.71
C VAL A 219 4.61 1.13 -9.90
N VAL A 220 5.34 0.81 -8.83
CA VAL A 220 6.79 0.94 -8.80
C VAL A 220 7.48 -0.31 -8.28
N TYR A 221 8.69 -0.57 -8.78
CA TYR A 221 9.57 -1.64 -8.34
C TYR A 221 11.03 -1.18 -8.38
N GLY A 222 11.68 -1.11 -7.24
CA GLY A 222 13.12 -0.90 -7.14
C GLY A 222 13.87 -2.14 -7.62
N LYS A 223 14.80 -1.97 -8.60
CA LYS A 223 15.53 -3.10 -9.20
C LYS A 223 16.45 -3.84 -8.24
N ASP A 224 16.62 -3.35 -7.03
CA ASP A 224 17.25 -3.99 -5.89
C ASP A 224 16.26 -4.82 -5.04
N LYS A 225 15.07 -5.12 -5.58
CA LYS A 225 13.97 -5.83 -4.92
C LYS A 225 13.39 -5.03 -3.75
N LEU A 226 13.09 -3.77 -3.97
CA LEU A 226 12.42 -2.91 -3.01
C LEU A 226 11.03 -2.55 -3.53
N ASP A 227 10.00 -2.71 -2.71
CA ASP A 227 8.62 -2.35 -3.03
C ASP A 227 8.33 -0.85 -2.76
N GLU A 228 9.27 0.02 -3.17
CA GLU A 228 9.25 1.48 -3.08
C GLU A 228 9.98 2.08 -4.29
N ILE A 229 9.94 3.39 -4.46
CA ILE A 229 10.90 4.08 -5.33
C ILE A 229 12.25 4.05 -4.62
N SER A 230 13.19 3.30 -5.19
CA SER A 230 14.47 3.01 -4.54
C SER A 230 15.45 4.18 -4.64
N LEU A 231 16.14 4.45 -3.53
CA LEU A 231 17.31 5.33 -3.51
C LEU A 231 18.62 4.57 -3.81
N SER A 232 18.62 3.23 -3.74
CA SER A 232 19.82 2.39 -3.93
C SER A 232 19.92 1.76 -5.32
N ALA A 233 18.86 1.86 -6.14
CA ALA A 233 18.82 1.27 -7.47
C ALA A 233 17.92 2.07 -8.43
N PRO A 234 17.97 1.82 -9.76
CA PRO A 234 16.93 2.25 -10.67
C PRO A 234 15.57 1.69 -10.26
N THR A 235 14.50 2.40 -10.54
CA THR A 235 13.13 1.98 -10.27
C THR A 235 12.34 1.86 -11.57
N ARG A 236 11.72 0.71 -11.79
CA ARG A 236 10.71 0.53 -12.85
C ARG A 236 9.42 1.20 -12.37
N VAL A 237 8.83 2.02 -13.21
CA VAL A 237 7.60 2.78 -12.94
C VAL A 237 6.59 2.48 -14.03
N CYS A 238 5.34 2.27 -13.65
CA CYS A 238 4.20 2.34 -14.54
C CYS A 238 3.27 3.46 -14.03
N GLU A 239 3.29 4.60 -14.68
CA GLU A 239 2.53 5.77 -14.32
C GLU A 239 1.13 5.70 -14.93
N ILE A 240 0.11 5.97 -14.10
CA ILE A 240 -1.32 5.96 -14.44
C ILE A 240 -1.81 7.38 -14.52
N LYS A 241 -2.54 7.72 -15.61
CA LYS A 241 -3.19 9.01 -15.78
C LYS A 241 -4.47 8.87 -16.60
N ASP A 242 -5.62 9.11 -15.97
CA ASP A 242 -6.93 9.19 -16.60
C ASP A 242 -7.25 8.02 -17.57
N GLY A 243 -7.05 6.80 -17.10
CA GLY A 243 -7.41 5.57 -17.83
C GLY A 243 -6.32 5.00 -18.76
N TRP A 244 -5.19 5.69 -18.92
CA TRP A 244 -4.04 5.15 -19.63
C TRP A 244 -2.81 5.04 -18.71
N TYR A 245 -1.78 4.32 -19.14
CA TYR A 245 -0.54 4.18 -18.41
C TYR A 245 0.68 4.20 -19.32
N LYS A 246 1.82 4.59 -18.75
CA LYS A 246 3.13 4.60 -19.41
C LYS A 246 4.17 4.00 -18.48
N CYS A 247 4.94 3.05 -19.00
CA CYS A 247 6.03 2.45 -18.24
C CYS A 247 7.40 3.01 -18.66
N TYR A 248 8.23 3.34 -17.65
CA TYR A 248 9.58 3.87 -17.82
C TYR A 248 10.46 3.49 -16.63
N THR A 249 11.71 3.90 -16.64
CA THR A 249 12.64 3.71 -15.51
C THR A 249 13.15 5.06 -15.06
N ILE A 250 13.22 5.25 -13.74
CA ILE A 250 13.82 6.42 -13.11
C ILE A 250 15.02 6.01 -12.26
N THR A 251 15.91 6.96 -11.99
CA THR A 251 17.05 6.79 -11.09
C THR A 251 17.15 7.97 -10.11
N PRO A 252 17.74 7.79 -8.92
CA PRO A 252 17.91 8.88 -7.96
C PRO A 252 18.66 10.09 -8.54
N GLU A 253 19.67 9.83 -9.36
CA GLU A 253 20.53 10.86 -9.97
C GLU A 253 19.76 11.82 -10.88
N GLN A 254 18.67 11.37 -11.52
CA GLN A 254 17.80 12.24 -12.34
C GLN A 254 17.16 13.37 -11.54
N PHE A 255 17.09 13.19 -10.21
CA PHE A 255 16.52 14.16 -9.27
C PHE A 255 17.57 14.85 -8.40
N GLY A 256 18.86 14.70 -8.74
CA GLY A 256 19.98 15.27 -7.98
C GLY A 256 20.21 14.59 -6.62
N LEU A 257 19.66 13.38 -6.41
CA LEU A 257 19.87 12.61 -5.19
C LEU A 257 21.05 11.66 -5.37
N THR A 258 21.82 11.47 -4.32
CA THR A 258 22.96 10.55 -4.30
C THR A 258 22.44 9.13 -4.03
N ARG A 259 22.79 8.18 -4.90
CA ARG A 259 22.51 6.77 -4.68
C ARG A 259 23.21 6.28 -3.42
N CYS A 260 22.47 5.53 -2.60
CA CYS A 260 23.01 4.91 -1.38
C CYS A 260 23.18 3.40 -1.55
N GLU A 261 23.73 2.75 -0.55
CA GLU A 261 23.69 1.30 -0.45
C GLU A 261 22.32 0.85 0.12
N LYS A 262 21.84 -0.33 -0.27
CA LYS A 262 20.58 -0.87 0.24
C LYS A 262 20.57 -1.02 1.77
N ALA A 263 21.75 -1.31 2.34
CA ALA A 263 21.93 -1.41 3.79
C ALA A 263 21.63 -0.10 4.55
N ASP A 264 21.82 1.05 3.89
CA ASP A 264 21.52 2.36 4.50
C ASP A 264 20.02 2.58 4.75
N LEU A 265 19.17 1.82 4.06
CA LEU A 265 17.71 1.91 4.15
C LEU A 265 17.10 0.90 5.14
N VAL A 266 17.92 0.07 5.77
CA VAL A 266 17.43 -0.93 6.73
C VAL A 266 16.84 -0.25 7.96
N GLY A 267 15.68 -0.74 8.38
CA GLY A 267 15.03 -0.41 9.65
C GLY A 267 15.31 -1.45 10.73
N GLY A 268 14.46 -1.45 11.74
CA GLY A 268 14.58 -2.35 12.88
C GLY A 268 13.24 -2.65 13.53
N ALA A 269 13.25 -2.82 14.84
CA ALA A 269 12.07 -2.99 15.66
C ALA A 269 11.14 -1.75 15.60
N PRO A 270 9.87 -1.85 16.02
CA PRO A 270 8.92 -0.73 15.96
C PRO A 270 9.42 0.57 16.57
N ALA A 271 10.08 0.50 17.74
CA ALA A 271 10.62 1.68 18.41
C ALA A 271 11.77 2.34 17.60
N GLU A 272 12.62 1.53 16.95
CA GLU A 272 13.70 2.03 16.09
C GLU A 272 13.14 2.71 14.84
N ASN A 273 12.14 2.12 14.20
CA ASN A 273 11.50 2.71 13.03
C ASN A 273 10.72 3.99 13.38
N ALA A 274 10.09 4.05 14.54
CA ALA A 274 9.48 5.28 15.05
C ALA A 274 10.52 6.37 15.29
N ALA A 275 11.68 6.03 15.85
CA ALA A 275 12.77 6.98 16.04
C ALA A 275 13.32 7.50 14.70
N ILE A 276 13.52 6.62 13.71
CA ILE A 276 13.94 6.99 12.35
C ILE A 276 12.93 7.96 11.73
N THR A 277 11.63 7.66 11.81
CA THR A 277 10.57 8.53 11.30
C THR A 277 10.62 9.91 11.96
N ARG A 278 10.70 9.98 13.30
CA ARG A 278 10.81 11.26 14.03
C ARG A 278 12.05 12.05 13.66
N ALA A 279 13.20 11.40 13.53
CA ALA A 279 14.45 12.04 13.13
C ALA A 279 14.35 12.66 11.73
N ILE A 280 13.80 11.92 10.75
CA ILE A 280 13.56 12.43 9.39
C ILE A 280 12.62 13.64 9.41
N LEU A 281 11.50 13.54 10.12
CA LEU A 281 10.54 14.66 10.22
C LEU A 281 11.09 15.88 10.97
N ALA A 282 12.06 15.68 11.85
CA ALA A 282 12.83 16.75 12.51
C ALA A 282 13.90 17.38 11.61
N GLY A 283 14.10 16.84 10.37
CA GLY A 283 15.02 17.42 9.39
C GLY A 283 16.40 16.75 9.33
N GLU A 284 16.61 15.62 10.05
CA GLU A 284 17.87 14.88 9.96
C GLU A 284 18.15 14.48 8.50
N LYS A 285 19.37 14.75 8.05
CA LYS A 285 19.82 14.47 6.68
C LYS A 285 20.41 13.07 6.56
N GLY A 286 20.42 12.53 5.36
CA GLY A 286 21.02 11.24 5.05
C GLY A 286 20.15 10.37 4.13
N PRO A 287 20.61 9.16 3.79
CA PRO A 287 19.94 8.29 2.82
C PRO A 287 18.47 7.98 3.15
N LYS A 288 18.14 7.77 4.42
CA LYS A 288 16.76 7.50 4.83
C LYS A 288 15.82 8.67 4.53
N ARG A 289 16.29 9.91 4.80
CA ARG A 289 15.54 11.13 4.46
C ARG A 289 15.37 11.24 2.93
N ASP A 290 16.45 11.02 2.18
CA ASP A 290 16.41 11.17 0.73
C ASP A 290 15.48 10.12 0.08
N ALA A 291 15.41 8.90 0.62
CA ALA A 291 14.41 7.90 0.22
C ALA A 291 12.97 8.38 0.49
N VAL A 292 12.72 9.02 1.64
CA VAL A 292 11.42 9.63 1.95
C VAL A 292 11.13 10.80 1.00
N LEU A 293 12.10 11.65 0.70
CA LEU A 293 11.92 12.77 -0.24
C LEU A 293 11.50 12.27 -1.62
N LEU A 294 12.10 11.18 -2.10
CA LEU A 294 11.81 10.59 -3.40
C LEU A 294 10.38 10.03 -3.46
N ASN A 295 9.98 9.25 -2.46
CA ASN A 295 8.63 8.64 -2.40
C ASN A 295 7.54 9.68 -2.07
N ALA A 296 7.79 10.61 -1.16
CA ALA A 296 6.86 11.71 -0.88
C ALA A 296 6.75 12.68 -2.06
N GLY A 297 7.86 12.96 -2.76
CA GLY A 297 7.87 13.80 -3.94
C GLY A 297 7.03 13.23 -5.07
N ALA A 298 7.17 11.92 -5.35
CA ALA A 298 6.31 11.22 -6.29
C ALA A 298 4.83 11.24 -5.86
N SER A 299 4.56 11.08 -4.55
CA SER A 299 3.21 11.18 -4.00
C SER A 299 2.60 12.57 -4.23
N LEU A 300 3.34 13.63 -3.96
CA LEU A 300 2.90 15.02 -4.19
C LEU A 300 2.64 15.31 -5.68
N TYR A 301 3.46 14.77 -6.57
CA TYR A 301 3.23 14.83 -8.01
C TYR A 301 1.94 14.10 -8.42
N ILE A 302 1.73 12.88 -7.94
CA ILE A 302 0.48 12.12 -8.18
C ILE A 302 -0.73 12.92 -7.70
N GLY A 303 -0.62 13.54 -6.53
CA GLY A 303 -1.67 14.37 -5.92
C GLY A 303 -1.86 15.74 -6.55
N GLY A 304 -1.12 16.09 -7.62
CA GLY A 304 -1.23 17.39 -8.30
C GLY A 304 -0.76 18.57 -7.45
N LYS A 305 0.10 18.32 -6.44
CA LYS A 305 0.70 19.36 -5.61
C LYS A 305 2.02 19.88 -6.20
N ALA A 306 2.51 19.23 -7.24
CA ALA A 306 3.68 19.59 -8.04
C ALA A 306 3.46 19.15 -9.48
N GLU A 307 4.07 19.85 -10.44
CA GLU A 307 3.95 19.54 -11.87
C GLU A 307 4.90 18.42 -12.31
N THR A 308 5.97 18.19 -11.55
CA THR A 308 6.96 17.15 -11.80
C THR A 308 7.36 16.46 -10.50
N VAL A 309 7.92 15.24 -10.60
CA VAL A 309 8.48 14.53 -9.44
C VAL A 309 9.60 15.33 -8.79
N ALA A 310 10.44 16.02 -9.59
CA ALA A 310 11.52 16.87 -9.07
C ALA A 310 11.00 18.03 -8.22
N GLU A 311 9.95 18.71 -8.65
CA GLU A 311 9.28 19.76 -7.87
C GLU A 311 8.63 19.17 -6.62
N GLY A 312 8.03 17.98 -6.73
CA GLY A 312 7.48 17.26 -5.59
C GLY A 312 8.54 16.94 -4.53
N ILE A 313 9.75 16.54 -4.93
CA ILE A 313 10.89 16.29 -4.03
C ILE A 313 11.32 17.60 -3.33
N ALA A 314 11.39 18.70 -4.07
CA ALA A 314 11.72 20.02 -3.50
C ALA A 314 10.65 20.46 -2.48
N LEU A 315 9.37 20.25 -2.80
CA LEU A 315 8.26 20.55 -1.90
C LEU A 315 8.32 19.65 -0.64
N ALA A 316 8.58 18.35 -0.79
CA ALA A 316 8.74 17.41 0.34
C ALA A 316 9.86 17.88 1.28
N ALA A 317 11.00 18.31 0.73
CA ALA A 317 12.09 18.88 1.52
C ALA A 317 11.68 20.15 2.29
N GLN A 318 10.91 21.03 1.67
CA GLN A 318 10.39 22.24 2.33
C GLN A 318 9.42 21.89 3.48
N LEU A 319 8.54 20.91 3.28
CA LEU A 319 7.57 20.46 4.28
C LEU A 319 8.25 19.84 5.52
N ILE A 320 9.34 19.10 5.32
CA ILE A 320 10.16 18.59 6.40
C ILE A 320 10.91 19.72 7.09
N ASN A 321 11.65 20.55 6.34
CA ASN A 321 12.51 21.61 6.89
C ASN A 321 11.72 22.70 7.65
N SER A 322 10.48 22.95 7.26
CA SER A 322 9.59 23.89 7.95
C SER A 322 8.90 23.32 9.19
N GLY A 323 9.09 22.03 9.50
CA GLY A 323 8.42 21.33 10.60
C GLY A 323 6.96 20.98 10.34
N LYS A 324 6.39 21.27 9.16
CA LYS A 324 5.00 20.97 8.84
C LYS A 324 4.72 19.47 8.88
N ALA A 325 5.63 18.65 8.38
CA ALA A 325 5.47 17.19 8.40
C ALA A 325 5.52 16.63 9.84
N ALA A 326 6.36 17.16 10.72
CA ALA A 326 6.36 16.82 12.14
C ALA A 326 5.05 17.25 12.82
N ALA A 327 4.53 18.44 12.52
CA ALA A 327 3.26 18.90 13.06
C ALA A 327 2.09 18.01 12.66
N VAL A 328 2.08 17.45 11.44
CA VAL A 328 1.07 16.45 11.02
C VAL A 328 1.13 15.22 11.90
N LEU A 329 2.33 14.69 12.21
CA LEU A 329 2.46 13.53 13.10
C LEU A 329 1.89 13.82 14.49
N GLU A 330 2.28 14.95 15.12
CA GLU A 330 1.79 15.30 16.45
C GLU A 330 0.27 15.50 16.47
N LYS A 331 -0.30 16.12 15.43
CA LYS A 331 -1.73 16.28 15.29
C LYS A 331 -2.44 14.93 15.04
N PHE A 332 -1.83 14.02 14.29
CA PHE A 332 -2.34 12.67 14.06
C PHE A 332 -2.39 11.88 15.37
N ILE A 333 -1.35 11.96 16.19
CA ILE A 333 -1.33 11.34 17.53
C ILE A 333 -2.45 11.93 18.38
N GLU A 334 -2.54 13.27 18.48
CA GLU A 334 -3.56 13.94 19.28
C GLU A 334 -4.97 13.51 18.90
N VAL A 335 -5.35 13.66 17.61
CA VAL A 335 -6.72 13.42 17.14
C VAL A 335 -7.08 11.94 17.20
N SER A 336 -6.13 11.03 16.85
CA SER A 336 -6.38 9.59 16.90
C SER A 336 -6.67 9.07 18.31
N ASN A 337 -6.15 9.74 19.33
CA ASN A 337 -6.34 9.36 20.74
C ASN A 337 -7.48 10.10 21.45
N ARG A 338 -8.20 11.00 20.78
CA ARG A 338 -9.38 11.64 21.38
C ARG A 338 -10.44 10.59 21.73
N PRO A 339 -11.15 10.73 22.86
CA PRO A 339 -12.31 9.90 23.12
C PRO A 339 -13.28 9.95 21.94
N GLU A 340 -13.84 8.80 21.54
CA GLU A 340 -14.98 8.81 20.63
C GLU A 340 -16.22 9.19 21.47
N GLU A 341 -16.89 10.27 21.11
CA GLU A 341 -18.21 10.56 21.66
C GLU A 341 -19.12 9.39 21.25
N ASN A 342 -19.76 8.75 22.23
CA ASN A 342 -20.55 7.53 22.05
C ASN A 342 -21.44 7.62 20.81
N ALA A 343 -21.18 6.73 19.82
CA ALA A 343 -22.00 6.52 18.65
C ALA A 343 -23.17 5.59 18.96
#